data_10d821dfe08d931aef368fb4954dc3b8
#
_entry.id   10d821dfe08d931aef368fb4954dc3b8
#
_cell.length_a   1.000
_cell.length_b   1.000
_cell.length_c   1.000
_cell.angle_alpha   90.00
_cell.angle_beta   90.00
_cell.angle_gamma   90.00
#
_symmetry.space_group_name_H-M   'P 1'
#
loop_
_entity.id
_entity.type
_entity.pdbx_description
1 polymer ?
#
loop_
_entity_poly.entity_id
_entity_poly.type
_entity_poly.pdbx_seq_one_letter_code
_entity_poly.pdbx_strand_id
1 'polypeptide(L)'
;MRMVRKAQVDSSDVAQVREWIQRYTGYMAAADPERVTVTSWMEAYGAYGKVYWMIDAPDLGTLDEFLERLGTEDGYREILKAGSELFVSGQTSDLLLKEV
;
A
#
# COMPACT_ATOMS: atom_id res chain seq x y z
N MET A 1 6.86 -11.25 -9.29
CA MET A 1 5.63 -11.34 -8.50
C MET A 1 5.22 -9.95 -8.06
N ARG A 2 4.02 -9.57 -8.35
CA ARG A 2 3.49 -8.24 -8.03
C ARG A 2 2.21 -8.37 -7.23
N MET A 3 2.14 -7.70 -6.10
CA MET A 3 0.89 -7.49 -5.38
C MET A 3 0.38 -6.08 -5.66
N VAL A 4 -0.89 -5.97 -6.02
CA VAL A 4 -1.55 -4.67 -6.18
C VAL A 4 -2.58 -4.54 -5.07
N ARG A 5 -2.36 -3.59 -4.18
CA ARG A 5 -3.33 -3.24 -3.14
C ARG A 5 -4.14 -2.06 -3.61
N LYS A 6 -5.44 -2.17 -3.53
CA LYS A 6 -6.37 -1.10 -3.92
C LYS A 6 -7.12 -0.60 -2.71
N ALA A 7 -7.35 0.70 -2.64
CA ALA A 7 -8.17 1.31 -1.61
C ALA A 7 -8.99 2.48 -2.18
N GLN A 8 -10.11 2.78 -1.54
CA GLN A 8 -10.98 3.89 -1.91
C GLN A 8 -10.89 4.97 -0.83
N VAL A 9 -10.52 6.18 -1.24
CA VAL A 9 -10.47 7.35 -0.34
C VAL A 9 -11.87 7.75 0.09
N ASP A 10 -12.02 8.04 1.39
CA ASP A 10 -13.28 8.52 2.00
C ASP A 10 -13.07 9.83 2.76
N SER A 11 -12.14 10.65 2.31
CA SER A 11 -11.84 11.95 2.93
C SER A 11 -11.81 13.01 1.86
N SER A 12 -12.34 14.21 2.17
CA SER A 12 -12.23 15.37 1.32
C SER A 12 -10.94 16.16 1.54
N ASP A 13 -10.15 15.81 2.57
CA ASP A 13 -8.88 16.47 2.85
C ASP A 13 -7.77 15.82 2.01
N VAL A 14 -7.61 16.31 0.79
CA VAL A 14 -6.66 15.79 -0.20
C VAL A 14 -5.21 15.85 0.30
N ALA A 15 -4.85 16.92 1.00
CA ALA A 15 -3.49 17.09 1.51
C ALA A 15 -3.16 16.03 2.58
N GLN A 16 -4.10 15.78 3.49
CA GLN A 16 -3.95 14.76 4.53
C GLN A 16 -3.83 13.36 3.93
N VAL A 17 -4.67 13.05 2.94
CA VAL A 17 -4.64 11.76 2.24
C VAL A 17 -3.29 11.55 1.55
N ARG A 18 -2.80 12.55 0.82
CA ARG A 18 -1.51 12.47 0.14
C ARG A 18 -0.35 12.28 1.11
N GLU A 19 -0.35 13.01 2.20
CA GLU A 19 0.69 12.89 3.23
C GLU A 19 0.71 11.48 3.82
N TRP A 20 -0.46 10.91 4.11
CA TRP A 20 -0.55 9.57 4.63
C TRP A 20 -0.06 8.53 3.60
N ILE A 21 -0.48 8.66 2.34
CA ILE A 21 -0.04 7.75 1.27
C ILE A 21 1.48 7.77 1.14
N GLN A 22 2.10 8.94 1.15
CA GLN A 22 3.56 9.07 1.06
C GLN A 22 4.26 8.44 2.26
N ARG A 23 3.73 8.63 3.45
CA ARG A 23 4.27 8.06 4.68
C ARG A 23 4.19 6.53 4.67
N TYR A 24 3.04 5.99 4.30
CA TYR A 24 2.81 4.55 4.22
C TYR A 24 3.72 3.91 3.16
N THR A 25 3.74 4.48 1.97
CA THR A 25 4.57 4.00 0.86
C THR A 25 6.05 4.05 1.23
N GLY A 26 6.50 5.14 1.81
CA GLY A 26 7.90 5.31 2.23
C GLY A 26 8.32 4.31 3.30
N TYR A 27 7.44 4.02 4.25
CA TYR A 27 7.69 3.02 5.28
C TYR A 27 7.91 1.64 4.65
N MET A 28 7.01 1.22 3.77
CA MET A 28 7.13 -0.07 3.10
C MET A 28 8.35 -0.14 2.18
N ALA A 29 8.62 0.92 1.43
CA ALA A 29 9.76 0.97 0.51
C ALA A 29 11.11 0.88 1.23
N ALA A 30 11.18 1.33 2.47
CA ALA A 30 12.40 1.30 3.29
C ALA A 30 12.62 -0.04 4.01
N ALA A 31 11.61 -0.91 4.07
CA ALA A 31 11.67 -2.14 4.85
C ALA A 31 12.63 -3.19 4.26
N ASP A 32 12.64 -3.34 2.93
CA ASP A 32 13.54 -4.27 2.25
C ASP A 32 13.87 -3.73 0.83
N PRO A 33 14.62 -2.63 0.74
CA PRO A 33 14.81 -1.91 -0.52
C PRO A 33 15.60 -2.69 -1.56
N GLU A 34 16.37 -3.72 -1.15
CA GLU A 34 17.16 -4.53 -2.08
C GLU A 34 16.31 -5.56 -2.84
N ARG A 35 15.24 -6.05 -2.22
CA ARG A 35 14.42 -7.13 -2.79
C ARG A 35 13.01 -6.73 -3.16
N VAL A 36 12.46 -5.72 -2.49
CA VAL A 36 11.06 -5.32 -2.64
C VAL A 36 10.97 -3.85 -3.03
N THR A 37 10.22 -3.58 -4.10
CA THR A 37 9.95 -2.23 -4.58
C THR A 37 8.48 -1.89 -4.31
N VAL A 38 8.22 -0.73 -3.71
CA VAL A 38 6.86 -0.29 -3.40
C VAL A 38 6.63 1.09 -4.02
N THR A 39 5.57 1.19 -4.81
CA THR A 39 5.14 2.45 -5.44
C THR A 39 3.66 2.67 -5.19
N SER A 40 3.24 3.93 -5.20
CA SER A 40 1.83 4.30 -5.05
C SER A 40 1.34 5.08 -6.26
N TRP A 41 0.08 4.86 -6.62
CA TRP A 41 -0.55 5.41 -7.81
C TRP A 41 -1.97 5.84 -7.49
N MET A 42 -2.44 6.89 -8.14
CA MET A 42 -3.85 7.31 -8.09
C MET A 42 -4.41 7.36 -9.50
N GLU A 43 -5.68 7.08 -9.66
CA GLU A 43 -6.33 7.25 -10.96
C GLU A 43 -6.37 8.74 -11.32
N ALA A 44 -5.75 9.08 -12.45
CA ALA A 44 -5.78 10.46 -12.98
C ALA A 44 -7.08 10.76 -13.72
N TYR A 45 -7.61 9.75 -14.42
CA TYR A 45 -8.90 9.78 -15.11
C TYR A 45 -9.65 8.51 -14.74
N GLY A 46 -10.93 8.61 -14.45
CA GLY A 46 -11.74 7.47 -14.03
C GLY A 46 -12.38 7.74 -12.68
N ALA A 47 -12.46 6.73 -11.82
CA ALA A 47 -13.08 6.87 -10.52
C ALA A 47 -12.20 7.68 -9.57
N TYR A 48 -12.78 8.76 -9.04
CA TYR A 48 -12.09 9.60 -8.06
C TYR A 48 -11.78 8.84 -6.78
N GLY A 49 -10.56 9.06 -6.26
CA GLY A 49 -10.17 8.55 -4.96
C GLY A 49 -9.70 7.10 -4.91
N LYS A 50 -9.53 6.45 -6.05
CA LYS A 50 -8.91 5.11 -6.08
C LYS A 50 -7.40 5.22 -6.01
N VAL A 51 -6.81 4.50 -5.06
CA VAL A 51 -5.37 4.46 -4.82
C VAL A 51 -4.89 3.03 -4.99
N TYR A 52 -3.71 2.89 -5.58
CA TYR A 52 -3.07 1.60 -5.82
C TYR A 52 -1.66 1.61 -5.27
N TRP A 53 -1.29 0.54 -4.58
CA TRP A 53 0.10 0.27 -4.23
C TRP A 53 0.57 -0.93 -5.02
N MET A 54 1.69 -0.79 -5.69
CA MET A 54 2.34 -1.90 -6.38
C MET A 54 3.55 -2.35 -5.57
N ILE A 55 3.51 -3.60 -5.14
CA ILE A 55 4.56 -4.20 -4.32
C ILE A 55 5.18 -5.32 -5.15
N ASP A 56 6.40 -5.09 -5.62
CA ASP A 56 7.12 -6.02 -6.49
C ASP A 56 8.22 -6.74 -5.71
N ALA A 57 8.20 -8.06 -5.78
CA ALA A 57 9.19 -8.94 -5.17
C ALA A 57 9.65 -9.97 -6.20
N PRO A 58 10.85 -10.58 -6.03
CA PRO A 58 11.35 -11.58 -6.99
C PRO A 58 10.51 -12.85 -7.01
N ASP A 59 9.90 -13.22 -5.88
CA ASP A 59 9.09 -14.44 -5.76
C ASP A 59 8.06 -14.30 -4.64
N LEU A 60 7.14 -15.27 -4.57
CA LEU A 60 6.07 -15.29 -3.57
C LEU A 60 6.62 -15.43 -2.15
N GLY A 61 7.64 -16.24 -1.95
CA GLY A 61 8.25 -16.44 -0.62
C GLY A 61 8.80 -15.14 -0.04
N THR A 62 9.49 -14.34 -0.86
CA THR A 62 10.01 -13.04 -0.46
C THR A 62 8.87 -12.06 -0.14
N LEU A 63 7.81 -12.07 -0.95
CA LEU A 63 6.64 -11.23 -0.71
C LEU A 63 5.96 -11.60 0.61
N ASP A 64 5.75 -12.88 0.88
CA ASP A 64 5.12 -13.35 2.11
C ASP A 64 5.97 -12.96 3.34
N GLU A 65 7.27 -13.17 3.28
CA GLU A 65 8.20 -12.79 4.33
C GLU A 65 8.15 -11.28 4.62
N PHE A 66 8.11 -10.47 3.55
CA PHE A 66 8.00 -9.02 3.65
C PHE A 66 6.72 -8.58 4.35
N LEU A 67 5.59 -9.13 3.96
CA LEU A 67 4.29 -8.79 4.55
C LEU A 67 4.17 -9.24 6.00
N GLU A 68 4.66 -10.43 6.33
CA GLU A 68 4.70 -10.94 7.70
C GLU A 68 5.55 -10.05 8.60
N ARG A 69 6.73 -9.67 8.13
CA ARG A 69 7.63 -8.78 8.86
C ARG A 69 6.97 -7.43 9.16
N LEU A 70 6.33 -6.81 8.16
CA LEU A 70 5.61 -5.55 8.36
C LEU A 70 4.52 -5.69 9.43
N GLY A 71 3.77 -6.78 9.40
CA GLY A 71 2.70 -7.03 10.35
C GLY A 71 3.15 -7.15 11.80
N THR A 72 4.43 -7.42 12.05
CA THR A 72 5.00 -7.49 13.39
C THR A 72 5.54 -6.16 13.90
N GLU A 73 5.66 -5.15 13.05
CA GLU A 73 6.25 -3.87 13.39
C GLU A 73 5.22 -2.90 13.93
N ASP A 74 5.48 -2.33 15.10
CA ASP A 74 4.59 -1.35 15.74
C ASP A 74 4.43 -0.10 14.88
N GLY A 75 5.51 0.37 14.25
CA GLY A 75 5.47 1.53 13.35
C GLY A 75 4.53 1.34 12.18
N TYR A 76 4.51 0.14 11.59
CA TYR A 76 3.59 -0.20 10.51
C TYR A 76 2.12 -0.16 10.98
N ARG A 77 1.84 -0.76 12.14
CA ARG A 77 0.49 -0.77 12.71
C ARG A 77 0.00 0.62 13.07
N GLU A 78 0.87 1.48 13.58
CA GLU A 78 0.53 2.87 13.87
C GLU A 78 0.15 3.65 12.62
N ILE A 79 0.88 3.45 11.52
CA ILE A 79 0.57 4.08 10.24
C ILE A 79 -0.79 3.60 9.73
N LEU A 80 -1.05 2.30 9.77
CA LEU A 80 -2.35 1.75 9.35
C LEU A 80 -3.50 2.33 10.18
N LYS A 81 -3.31 2.42 11.48
CA LYS A 81 -4.32 3.00 12.39
C LYS A 81 -4.58 4.47 12.05
N ALA A 82 -3.53 5.24 11.81
CA ALA A 82 -3.66 6.67 11.47
C ALA A 82 -4.41 6.88 10.14
N GLY A 83 -4.31 5.94 9.21
CA GLY A 83 -4.97 6.02 7.90
C GLY A 83 -6.36 5.42 7.85
N SER A 84 -6.78 4.70 8.88
CA SER A 84 -8.03 3.91 8.83
C SER A 84 -9.28 4.76 8.56
N GLU A 85 -9.32 6.01 8.99
CA GLU A 85 -10.46 6.92 8.79
C GLU A 85 -10.43 7.62 7.43
N LEU A 86 -9.32 7.52 6.69
CA LEU A 86 -9.17 8.19 5.40
C LEU A 86 -9.74 7.37 4.24
N PHE A 87 -10.02 6.09 4.45
CA PHE A 87 -10.45 5.16 3.42
C PHE A 87 -11.78 4.51 3.78
N VAL A 88 -12.51 4.11 2.73
CA VAL A 88 -13.77 3.40 2.90
C VAL A 88 -13.52 2.01 3.46
N SER A 89 -14.13 1.71 4.60
CA SER A 89 -14.02 0.40 5.25
C SER A 89 -14.58 -0.70 4.34
N GLY A 90 -13.83 -1.81 4.22
CA GLY A 90 -14.23 -2.95 3.41
C GLY A 90 -13.97 -2.81 1.90
N GLN A 91 -13.39 -1.69 1.45
CA GLN A 91 -13.08 -1.45 0.04
C GLN A 91 -11.58 -1.62 -0.28
N THR A 92 -10.79 -2.06 0.68
CA THR A 92 -9.38 -2.41 0.46
C THR A 92 -9.29 -3.87 0.01
N SER A 93 -8.59 -4.11 -1.07
CA SER A 93 -8.41 -5.45 -1.62
C SER A 93 -7.01 -5.62 -2.18
N ASP A 94 -6.54 -6.87 -2.19
CA ASP A 94 -5.24 -7.24 -2.73
C ASP A 94 -5.40 -8.17 -3.93
N LEU A 95 -4.60 -7.92 -4.96
CA LEU A 95 -4.52 -8.74 -6.16
C LEU A 95 -3.07 -9.19 -6.34
N LEU A 96 -2.87 -10.49 -6.54
CA LEU A 96 -1.55 -11.04 -6.78
C LEU A 96 -1.38 -11.35 -8.25
N LEU A 97 -0.32 -10.82 -8.87
CA LEU A 97 -0.01 -10.98 -10.28
C LEU A 97 1.33 -11.66 -10.46
N LYS A 98 1.36 -12.62 -11.35
CA LYS A 98 2.57 -13.32 -11.75
C LYS A 98 2.83 -13.04 -13.22
N GLU A 99 4.07 -12.71 -13.55
CA GLU A 99 4.47 -12.52 -14.94
C GLU A 99 4.35 -13.85 -15.72
N VAL A 100 3.81 -13.77 -16.90
CA VAL A 100 3.62 -14.95 -17.78
C VAL A 100 4.82 -15.15 -18.68
#